data_a42e1f4b8ed1008ba129520188121ec9
#
_entry.id   a42e1f4b8ed1008ba129520188121ec9
#
_cell.length_a   1.000
_cell.length_b   1.000
_cell.length_c   1.000
_cell.angle_alpha   90.00
_cell.angle_beta   90.00
_cell.angle_gamma   90.00
#
_symmetry.space_group_name_H-M   'P 1'
#
loop_
_entity.id
_entity.type
_entity.pdbx_description
1 polymer ?
#
loop_
_entity_poly.entity_id
_entity_poly.type
_entity_poly.pdbx_seq_one_letter_code
_entity_poly.pdbx_strand_id
1 'polypeptide(L)'
;MKLEGIISVSGRPGLYKVVSKAKNNIIIESLTDHKRIPLYSHNQANMLEEIGIYTYEDTKSLSDIFDKIAKQEDCKKTINHKSSSLDLTNYFREILPEYDEERVYISDIKKVIQWYNIMQKNGLIILKKEMKKEMKKEMKKEIKKEKRTC
;
A
#
# COMPACT_ATOMS: atom_id res chain seq x y z
N MET A 1 5.67 -2.31 -7.01
CA MET A 1 5.81 -1.28 -5.95
C MET A 1 6.45 -1.86 -4.73
N LYS A 2 7.34 -1.13 -4.10
CA LYS A 2 8.01 -1.63 -2.91
C LYS A 2 7.21 -1.39 -1.66
N LEU A 3 6.96 -2.45 -0.91
CA LEU A 3 6.23 -2.37 0.35
C LEU A 3 7.09 -2.76 1.55
N GLU A 4 8.39 -2.84 1.32
CA GLU A 4 9.32 -3.25 2.37
C GLU A 4 9.28 -2.32 3.57
N GLY A 5 9.20 -2.91 4.77
CA GLY A 5 9.18 -2.10 6.00
C GLY A 5 7.84 -1.49 6.35
N ILE A 6 6.82 -1.69 5.54
CA ILE A 6 5.48 -1.17 5.82
C ILE A 6 4.65 -2.30 6.41
N ILE A 7 4.01 -2.04 7.54
CA ILE A 7 3.23 -3.06 8.25
C ILE A 7 1.86 -2.53 8.64
N SER A 8 0.94 -3.46 8.84
CA SER A 8 -0.34 -3.16 9.45
C SER A 8 -0.37 -3.87 10.80
N VAL A 9 -1.03 -3.27 11.79
CA VAL A 9 -1.08 -3.82 13.14
C VAL A 9 -2.52 -4.11 13.50
N SER A 10 -2.79 -5.33 13.96
CA SER A 10 -4.14 -5.72 14.33
C SER A 10 -4.68 -4.81 15.41
N GLY A 11 -5.91 -4.35 15.23
CA GLY A 11 -6.54 -3.46 16.19
C GLY A 11 -6.19 -2.00 16.06
N ARG A 12 -5.30 -1.65 15.15
CA ARG A 12 -4.93 -0.26 14.91
C ARG A 12 -5.13 0.07 13.45
N PRO A 13 -5.84 1.15 13.14
CA PRO A 13 -6.08 1.52 11.75
C PRO A 13 -4.82 2.12 11.13
N GLY A 14 -4.77 2.09 9.81
CA GLY A 14 -3.70 2.72 9.08
C GLY A 14 -2.47 1.85 8.93
N LEU A 15 -1.38 2.47 8.54
CA LEU A 15 -0.14 1.78 8.26
C LEU A 15 0.99 2.36 9.08
N TYR A 16 2.01 1.54 9.28
CA TYR A 16 3.18 1.91 10.07
C TYR A 16 4.44 1.48 9.32
N LYS A 17 5.53 2.16 9.61
CA LYS A 17 6.83 1.74 9.07
C LYS A 17 7.76 1.44 10.25
N VAL A 18 8.66 0.49 10.04
CA VAL A 18 9.64 0.14 11.06
C VAL A 18 10.73 1.21 11.06
N VAL A 19 10.98 1.81 12.20
CA VAL A 19 11.96 2.88 12.31
C VAL A 19 13.26 2.39 12.93
N SER A 20 13.16 1.57 13.97
CA SER A 20 14.35 1.03 14.60
C SER A 20 14.03 -0.26 15.32
N LYS A 21 15.06 -1.01 15.67
CA LYS A 21 14.89 -2.27 16.38
C LYS A 21 15.58 -2.17 17.72
N ALA A 22 14.88 -2.61 18.76
CA ALA A 22 15.45 -2.68 20.08
C ALA A 22 15.50 -4.15 20.50
N LYS A 23 16.02 -4.41 21.69
CA LYS A 23 16.23 -5.76 22.13
C LYS A 23 14.93 -6.58 22.25
N ASN A 24 13.91 -6.02 22.83
CA ASN A 24 12.65 -6.72 23.06
C ASN A 24 11.48 -6.18 22.27
N ASN A 25 11.72 -5.21 21.42
CA ASN A 25 10.63 -4.65 20.63
C ASN A 25 11.20 -3.96 19.41
N ILE A 26 10.31 -3.51 18.53
CA ILE A 26 10.71 -2.65 17.44
C ILE A 26 9.92 -1.36 17.60
N ILE A 27 10.49 -0.29 17.08
CA ILE A 27 9.82 1.01 17.12
C ILE A 27 9.24 1.26 15.74
N ILE A 28 7.95 1.55 15.70
CA ILE A 28 7.25 1.81 14.46
C ILE A 28 6.67 3.20 14.48
N GLU A 29 6.49 3.76 13.31
CA GLU A 29 5.98 5.11 13.16
C GLU A 29 4.74 5.09 12.28
N SER A 30 3.66 5.72 12.73
CA SER A 30 2.43 5.79 11.97
C SER A 30 2.63 6.66 10.74
N LEU A 31 2.16 6.19 9.58
CA LEU A 31 2.21 6.99 8.36
C LEU A 31 1.15 8.08 8.37
N THR A 32 0.19 8.00 9.27
CA THR A 32 -0.89 8.99 9.33
C THR A 32 -0.51 10.20 10.18
N ASP A 33 -0.04 9.98 11.40
CA ASP A 33 0.27 11.09 12.30
C ASP A 33 1.75 11.16 12.68
N HIS A 34 2.55 10.21 12.18
CA HIS A 34 3.99 10.16 12.39
C HIS A 34 4.42 9.97 13.84
N LYS A 35 3.50 9.50 14.65
CA LYS A 35 3.84 9.18 16.03
C LYS A 35 4.53 7.82 16.10
N ARG A 36 5.48 7.70 17.01
CA ARG A 36 6.24 6.48 17.17
C ARG A 36 5.75 5.72 18.39
N ILE A 37 5.63 4.41 18.25
CA ILE A 37 5.20 3.55 19.34
C ILE A 37 6.03 2.27 19.29
N PRO A 38 6.17 1.60 20.43
CA PRO A 38 6.84 0.30 20.43
C PRO A 38 5.87 -0.79 20.01
N LEU A 39 6.38 -1.78 19.30
CA LEU A 39 5.61 -2.95 18.91
C LEU A 39 6.30 -4.15 19.55
N TYR A 40 5.57 -4.84 20.43
CA TYR A 40 6.13 -5.96 21.17
C TYR A 40 5.83 -7.28 20.47
N SER A 41 6.55 -8.31 20.86
CA SER A 41 6.41 -9.61 20.19
C SER A 41 5.00 -10.19 20.29
N HIS A 42 4.23 -9.81 21.29
CA HIS A 42 2.86 -10.30 21.43
C HIS A 42 1.85 -9.56 20.54
N ASN A 43 2.25 -8.45 19.96
CA ASN A 43 1.36 -7.72 19.06
C ASN A 43 1.33 -8.43 17.71
N GLN A 44 0.15 -8.43 17.09
CA GLN A 44 0.02 -9.03 15.77
C GLN A 44 0.20 -7.97 14.70
N ALA A 45 1.13 -8.21 13.82
CA ALA A 45 1.41 -7.29 12.74
C ALA A 45 1.66 -8.09 11.47
N ASN A 46 1.29 -7.51 10.34
CA ASN A 46 1.49 -8.15 9.04
C ASN A 46 2.29 -7.23 8.14
N MET A 47 3.29 -7.80 7.46
CA MET A 47 4.07 -7.03 6.51
C MET A 47 3.26 -6.93 5.22
N LEU A 48 3.11 -5.72 4.70
CA LEU A 48 2.32 -5.52 3.50
C LEU A 48 2.86 -6.32 2.31
N GLU A 49 4.15 -6.48 2.23
CA GLU A 49 4.74 -7.22 1.12
C GLU A 49 4.35 -8.69 1.12
N GLU A 50 3.83 -9.20 2.23
CA GLU A 50 3.40 -10.59 2.34
C GLU A 50 1.90 -10.77 2.18
N ILE A 51 1.17 -9.68 2.02
CA ILE A 51 -0.29 -9.75 1.91
C ILE A 51 -0.67 -9.95 0.45
N GLY A 52 -1.63 -10.82 0.22
CA GLY A 52 -2.17 -11.06 -1.10
C GLY A 52 -3.68 -11.09 -1.08
N ILE A 53 -4.27 -10.91 -2.25
CA ILE A 53 -5.70 -10.92 -2.44
C ILE A 53 -6.05 -12.11 -3.32
N TYR A 54 -7.03 -12.88 -2.91
CA TYR A 54 -7.43 -14.08 -3.64
C TYR A 54 -8.08 -13.75 -4.97
N THR A 55 -7.64 -14.43 -6.01
CA THR A 55 -8.34 -14.43 -7.28
C THR A 55 -8.92 -15.83 -7.46
N TYR A 56 -9.72 -16.02 -8.50
CA TYR A 56 -10.33 -17.33 -8.71
C TYR A 56 -9.29 -18.41 -8.99
N GLU A 57 -8.16 -18.05 -9.55
CA GLU A 57 -7.13 -19.04 -9.86
C GLU A 57 -5.90 -18.97 -8.97
N ASP A 58 -5.66 -17.88 -8.34
CA ASP A 58 -4.40 -17.65 -7.64
C ASP A 58 -4.54 -16.56 -6.60
N THR A 59 -3.43 -15.92 -6.27
CA THR A 59 -3.38 -14.81 -5.34
C THR A 59 -2.56 -13.71 -5.97
N LYS A 60 -3.06 -12.47 -5.89
CA LYS A 60 -2.31 -11.32 -6.38
C LYS A 60 -1.68 -10.60 -5.22
N SER A 61 -0.42 -10.25 -5.35
CA SER A 61 0.26 -9.52 -4.29
C SER A 61 -0.31 -8.12 -4.16
N LEU A 62 -0.26 -7.59 -2.96
CA LEU A 62 -0.71 -6.23 -2.71
C LEU A 62 0.09 -5.23 -3.53
N SER A 63 1.38 -5.52 -3.72
CA SER A 63 2.23 -4.68 -4.57
C SER A 63 1.67 -4.56 -5.99
N ASP A 64 1.25 -5.67 -6.58
CA ASP A 64 0.68 -5.64 -7.92
C ASP A 64 -0.63 -4.88 -7.96
N ILE A 65 -1.45 -5.02 -6.92
CA ILE A 65 -2.73 -4.34 -6.85
C ILE A 65 -2.50 -2.83 -6.74
N PHE A 66 -1.56 -2.42 -5.91
CA PHE A 66 -1.23 -0.99 -5.79
C PHE A 66 -0.72 -0.43 -7.10
N ASP A 67 0.06 -1.22 -7.86
CA ASP A 67 0.53 -0.77 -9.17
C ASP A 67 -0.66 -0.54 -10.11
N LYS A 68 -1.66 -1.42 -10.07
CA LYS A 68 -2.84 -1.27 -10.91
C LYS A 68 -3.63 -0.02 -10.52
N ILE A 69 -3.81 0.22 -9.23
CA ILE A 69 -4.51 1.41 -8.77
C ILE A 69 -3.73 2.66 -9.20
N ALA A 70 -2.42 2.64 -9.03
CA ALA A 70 -1.58 3.79 -9.38
C ALA A 70 -1.69 4.10 -10.87
N LYS A 71 -1.74 3.07 -11.71
CA LYS A 71 -1.91 3.29 -13.14
C LYS A 71 -3.25 3.90 -13.46
N GLN A 72 -4.31 3.43 -12.82
CA GLN A 72 -5.64 3.94 -13.10
C GLN A 72 -5.82 5.37 -12.60
N GLU A 73 -5.25 5.70 -11.45
CA GLU A 73 -5.40 7.01 -10.84
C GLU A 73 -4.26 7.96 -11.17
N ASP A 74 -3.35 7.54 -12.05
CA ASP A 74 -2.18 8.34 -12.40
C ASP A 74 -1.38 8.68 -11.15
N CYS A 75 -1.25 7.71 -10.26
CA CYS A 75 -0.56 7.81 -8.97
C CYS A 75 -1.15 8.82 -8.01
N LYS A 76 -2.37 9.25 -8.28
CA LYS A 76 -3.07 10.15 -7.36
C LYS A 76 -3.90 9.31 -6.42
N LYS A 77 -4.55 9.96 -5.46
CA LYS A 77 -5.36 9.21 -4.52
C LYS A 77 -6.59 8.61 -5.21
N THR A 78 -7.04 7.49 -4.71
CA THR A 78 -8.21 6.83 -5.25
C THR A 78 -9.45 7.18 -4.40
N ILE A 79 -10.55 6.47 -4.63
CA ILE A 79 -11.80 6.75 -3.92
C ILE A 79 -11.60 6.57 -2.42
N ASN A 80 -12.50 7.15 -1.66
CA ASN A 80 -12.42 7.07 -0.20
C ASN A 80 -12.86 5.68 0.26
N HIS A 81 -12.15 5.12 1.24
CA HIS A 81 -12.48 3.80 1.76
C HIS A 81 -13.84 3.80 2.49
N LYS A 82 -14.38 4.97 2.78
CA LYS A 82 -15.71 5.08 3.39
C LYS A 82 -16.83 5.18 2.36
N SER A 83 -16.50 5.05 1.09
CA SER A 83 -17.50 5.03 0.04
C SER A 83 -18.45 3.85 0.23
N SER A 84 -19.58 3.85 -0.46
CA SER A 84 -20.56 2.77 -0.31
C SER A 84 -19.96 1.44 -0.73
N SER A 85 -20.54 0.36 -0.19
CA SER A 85 -20.06 -0.99 -0.54
C SER A 85 -20.15 -1.23 -2.03
N LEU A 86 -21.19 -0.71 -2.67
CA LEU A 86 -21.35 -0.88 -4.11
C LEU A 86 -20.24 -0.16 -4.88
N ASP A 87 -19.95 1.08 -4.51
CA ASP A 87 -18.91 1.84 -5.16
C ASP A 87 -17.55 1.19 -4.98
N LEU A 88 -17.26 0.71 -3.78
CA LEU A 88 -16.00 0.06 -3.50
C LEU A 88 -15.86 -1.23 -4.29
N THR A 89 -16.93 -2.03 -4.34
CA THR A 89 -16.91 -3.28 -5.06
C THR A 89 -16.71 -3.05 -6.56
N ASN A 90 -17.45 -2.08 -7.11
CA ASN A 90 -17.34 -1.78 -8.54
C ASN A 90 -15.94 -1.29 -8.89
N TYR A 91 -15.38 -0.43 -8.04
CA TYR A 91 -14.04 0.07 -8.27
C TYR A 91 -13.02 -1.05 -8.22
N PHE A 92 -13.12 -1.89 -7.19
CA PHE A 92 -12.15 -2.99 -7.03
C PHE A 92 -12.24 -3.97 -8.19
N ARG A 93 -13.45 -4.18 -8.70
CA ARG A 93 -13.62 -5.07 -9.86
C ARG A 93 -12.95 -4.49 -11.11
N GLU A 94 -12.88 -3.17 -11.23
CA GLU A 94 -12.16 -2.55 -12.33
C GLU A 94 -10.66 -2.78 -12.19
N ILE A 95 -10.16 -2.74 -10.96
CA ILE A 95 -8.73 -2.91 -10.70
C ILE A 95 -8.33 -4.37 -10.86
N LEU A 96 -9.13 -5.28 -10.34
CA LEU A 96 -8.80 -6.70 -10.32
C LEU A 96 -10.03 -7.51 -10.69
N PRO A 97 -10.37 -7.59 -11.99
CA PRO A 97 -11.62 -8.26 -12.40
C PRO A 97 -11.73 -9.71 -11.95
N GLU A 98 -10.60 -10.37 -11.74
CA GLU A 98 -10.60 -11.78 -11.37
C GLU A 98 -10.58 -12.01 -9.87
N TYR A 99 -10.81 -10.99 -9.04
CA TYR A 99 -10.76 -11.23 -7.60
C TYR A 99 -11.90 -12.16 -7.18
N ASP A 100 -11.63 -13.01 -6.20
CA ASP A 100 -12.58 -14.02 -5.77
C ASP A 100 -13.61 -13.37 -4.84
N GLU A 101 -14.80 -13.15 -5.37
CA GLU A 101 -15.83 -12.42 -4.63
C GLU A 101 -16.33 -13.15 -3.40
N GLU A 102 -16.09 -14.46 -3.34
CA GLU A 102 -16.52 -15.24 -2.18
C GLU A 102 -15.53 -15.19 -1.04
N ARG A 103 -14.25 -14.97 -1.34
CA ARG A 103 -13.21 -14.97 -0.33
C ARG A 103 -12.66 -13.59 0.00
N VAL A 104 -12.94 -12.60 -0.82
CA VAL A 104 -12.51 -11.22 -0.58
C VAL A 104 -13.69 -10.42 -0.11
N TYR A 105 -13.65 -9.97 1.14
CA TYR A 105 -14.77 -9.27 1.75
C TYR A 105 -14.64 -7.77 1.55
N ILE A 106 -15.78 -7.07 1.75
CA ILE A 106 -15.78 -5.63 1.60
C ILE A 106 -14.79 -4.98 2.57
N SER A 107 -14.59 -5.60 3.75
CA SER A 107 -13.62 -5.06 4.70
C SER A 107 -12.20 -5.13 4.16
N ASP A 108 -11.90 -6.16 3.36
CA ASP A 108 -10.58 -6.29 2.74
C ASP A 108 -10.38 -5.21 1.68
N ILE A 109 -11.43 -4.97 0.89
CA ILE A 109 -11.38 -3.94 -0.14
C ILE A 109 -11.16 -2.57 0.48
N LYS A 110 -11.86 -2.30 1.59
CA LYS A 110 -11.68 -1.03 2.29
C LYS A 110 -10.25 -0.85 2.77
N LYS A 111 -9.64 -1.92 3.28
CA LYS A 111 -8.26 -1.84 3.74
C LYS A 111 -7.31 -1.53 2.60
N VAL A 112 -7.47 -2.21 1.46
CA VAL A 112 -6.60 -1.98 0.32
C VAL A 112 -6.68 -0.53 -0.12
N ILE A 113 -7.89 -0.01 -0.24
CA ILE A 113 -8.10 1.36 -0.70
C ILE A 113 -7.55 2.36 0.32
N GLN A 114 -7.81 2.13 1.60
CA GLN A 114 -7.30 3.01 2.64
C GLN A 114 -5.78 3.02 2.65
N TRP A 115 -5.16 1.85 2.56
CA TRP A 115 -3.71 1.74 2.58
C TRP A 115 -3.08 2.43 1.38
N TYR A 116 -3.68 2.26 0.21
CA TYR A 116 -3.18 2.95 -0.97
C TYR A 116 -3.19 4.46 -0.76
N ASN A 117 -4.30 4.99 -0.27
CA ASN A 117 -4.42 6.43 -0.07
C ASN A 117 -3.44 6.94 0.99
N ILE A 118 -3.20 6.16 2.03
CA ILE A 118 -2.23 6.52 3.05
C ILE A 118 -0.83 6.59 2.44
N MET A 119 -0.47 5.58 1.65
CA MET A 119 0.84 5.56 1.02
C MET A 119 0.98 6.68 0.00
N GLN A 120 -0.08 6.97 -0.73
CA GLN A 120 -0.07 8.04 -1.69
C GLN A 120 0.17 9.39 -1.01
N LYS A 121 -0.49 9.62 0.11
CA LYS A 121 -0.33 10.87 0.86
C LYS A 121 1.09 11.02 1.38
N ASN A 122 1.77 9.91 1.65
CA ASN A 122 3.14 9.93 2.15
C ASN A 122 4.18 9.87 1.03
N GLY A 123 3.76 9.98 -0.22
CA GLY A 123 4.70 10.00 -1.33
C GLY A 123 5.32 8.65 -1.63
N LEU A 124 4.68 7.56 -1.23
CA LEU A 124 5.24 6.23 -1.39
C LEU A 124 4.69 5.47 -2.59
N ILE A 125 3.80 6.09 -3.35
CA ILE A 125 3.23 5.45 -4.54
C ILE A 125 4.12 5.76 -5.75
N ILE A 126 4.89 4.77 -6.18
CA ILE A 126 5.81 4.92 -7.30
C ILE A 126 5.65 3.72 -8.20
N LEU A 127 5.35 3.93 -9.47
CA LEU A 127 5.21 2.84 -10.42
C LEU A 127 6.57 2.31 -10.83
N LYS A 128 6.67 1.00 -10.98
CA LYS A 128 7.94 0.38 -11.34
C LYS A 128 8.52 0.94 -12.63
N LYS A 129 7.66 1.21 -13.61
CA LYS A 129 8.12 1.77 -14.86
C LYS A 129 8.74 3.13 -14.65
N GLU A 130 8.10 3.94 -13.82
CA GLU A 130 8.61 5.28 -13.57
C GLU A 130 9.90 5.25 -12.77
N MET A 131 10.04 4.28 -11.90
CA MET A 131 11.28 4.12 -11.17
C MET A 131 12.44 3.86 -12.14
N LYS A 132 12.23 3.00 -13.12
CA LYS A 132 13.27 2.72 -14.09
C LYS A 132 13.60 3.94 -14.94
N LYS A 133 12.59 4.68 -15.34
CA LYS A 133 12.80 5.88 -16.12
C LYS A 133 13.58 6.93 -15.34
N GLU A 134 13.21 7.10 -14.10
CA GLU A 134 13.90 8.07 -13.26
C GLU A 134 15.34 7.69 -13.02
N MET A 135 15.61 6.41 -12.82
CA MET A 135 16.98 5.98 -12.67
C MET A 135 17.81 6.29 -13.91
N LYS A 136 17.23 6.06 -15.07
CA LYS A 136 17.93 6.38 -16.30
C LYS A 136 18.17 7.87 -16.43
N LYS A 137 17.17 8.66 -16.08
CA LYS A 137 17.32 10.10 -16.16
C LYS A 137 18.38 10.60 -15.21
N GLU A 138 18.37 10.09 -14.01
CA GLU A 138 19.38 10.50 -13.04
C GLU A 138 20.76 10.17 -13.51
N MET A 139 20.93 9.03 -14.14
CA MET A 139 22.22 8.67 -14.65
C MET A 139 22.68 9.64 -15.74
N LYS A 140 21.72 10.19 -16.46
CA LYS A 140 22.09 11.10 -17.50
C LYS A 140 22.20 12.49 -17.02
N LYS A 141 21.29 12.96 -16.25
CA LYS A 141 21.27 14.29 -15.86
C LYS A 141 21.38 14.52 -14.50
N GLU A 142 21.18 13.72 -13.81
CA GLU A 142 21.22 13.87 -12.48
C GLU A 142 20.31 14.81 -12.05
N ILE A 143 19.28 14.83 -12.32
CA ILE A 143 18.37 15.68 -12.12
C ILE A 143 17.55 15.90 -11.28
N LYS A 144 17.15 16.29 -11.10
CA LYS A 144 16.29 16.76 -10.63
C LYS A 144 15.36 16.24 -10.25
N LYS A 145 15.03 15.99 -9.60
CA LYS A 145 14.28 15.41 -9.14
C LYS A 145 13.13 15.67 -8.90
N GLU A 146 12.56 15.60 -9.27
CA GLU A 146 11.47 15.78 -9.23
C GLU A 146 10.87 14.77 -8.90
N LYS A 147 10.62 14.29 -8.19
CA LYS A 147 10.08 13.36 -7.75
C LYS A 147 9.02 12.99 -8.39
N ARG A 148 8.95 12.22 -8.89
CA ARG A 148 8.01 11.70 -9.49
C ARG A 148 7.33 10.76 -8.72
N THR A 149 7.06 10.90 -7.51
CA THR A 149 6.15 10.09 -6.91
C THR A 149 4.92 10.63 -7.38
N CYS A 150 4.08 9.90 -7.71
CA CYS A 150 2.90 10.38 -8.32
C CYS A 150 1.95 11.01 -7.37
#